data_e88ea832beba2a9a6b245a1ce5f67e90
#
_entry.id   e88ea832beba2a9a6b245a1ce5f67e90
#
_cell.length_a   1.000
_cell.length_b   1.000
_cell.length_c   1.000
_cell.angle_alpha   90.00
_cell.angle_beta   90.00
_cell.angle_gamma   90.00
#
_symmetry.space_group_name_H-M   'P 1'
#
loop_
_entity.id
_entity.type
_entity.pdbx_description
1 polymer ?
#
loop_
_entity_poly.entity_id
_entity_poly.type
_entity_poly.pdbx_seq_one_letter_code
_entity_poly.pdbx_strand_id
1 'polypeptide(L)'
;MSIRPAENSTLDIRHVIGIGTPKAVDLWLDVVTELPDRARELGSLSKAELGKLGPLLDGTNAVELFESIDDKLAAEALHAMDPSLAATFLEALDSDHAANILREFKEPKREALLTLLPLERAMVLRGLLSWPEDCAAAHMVPETLTVRPNMTVSQAVASVRERASGLRSDARTTAYVYVTDADSHLLGVIAFRALVLANPEQRVRELMGDDLIVVSPLTDKELAAQTIMGHNLMAVPVVDADNRLLGIIAEDEAIDIAEEEATEDAERQGGSAPLEVPYLRASPWLLWX
;
A
#
# COMPACT_ATOMS: atom_id res chain seq x y z
N MET A 1 -13.52 -25.47 -40.59
CA MET A 1 -14.06 -24.12 -40.59
C MET A 1 -13.59 -23.49 -39.28
N SER A 2 -12.48 -22.73 -39.36
CA SER A 2 -11.81 -22.18 -38.19
C SER A 2 -12.50 -20.88 -37.80
N ILE A 3 -13.14 -20.86 -36.64
CA ILE A 3 -13.73 -19.65 -36.08
C ILE A 3 -12.56 -18.81 -35.57
N ARG A 4 -12.21 -17.76 -36.27
CA ARG A 4 -11.33 -16.72 -35.72
C ARG A 4 -12.06 -16.06 -34.56
N PRO A 5 -11.43 -15.92 -33.38
CA PRO A 5 -12.02 -15.11 -32.34
C PRO A 5 -12.19 -13.67 -32.87
N ALA A 6 -13.32 -13.08 -32.58
CA ALA A 6 -13.61 -11.69 -32.95
C ALA A 6 -12.51 -10.77 -32.40
N GLU A 7 -12.15 -9.78 -33.20
CA GLU A 7 -11.22 -8.72 -32.78
C GLU A 7 -11.61 -8.22 -31.40
N ASN A 8 -10.70 -8.37 -30.44
CA ASN A 8 -10.81 -7.71 -29.14
C ASN A 8 -10.90 -6.21 -29.38
N SER A 9 -12.09 -5.67 -29.34
CA SER A 9 -12.22 -4.25 -29.08
C SER A 9 -11.76 -4.11 -27.62
N THR A 10 -10.49 -3.84 -27.44
CA THR A 10 -9.94 -3.56 -26.13
C THR A 10 -10.71 -2.39 -25.55
N LEU A 11 -11.37 -2.60 -24.43
CA LEU A 11 -12.02 -1.53 -23.67
C LEU A 11 -10.91 -0.65 -23.13
N ASP A 12 -10.58 0.42 -23.86
CA ASP A 12 -9.56 1.36 -23.40
C ASP A 12 -10.16 2.42 -22.49
N ILE A 13 -9.33 3.09 -21.72
CA ILE A 13 -9.75 4.06 -20.71
C ILE A 13 -10.49 5.27 -21.31
N ARG A 14 -10.16 5.67 -22.56
CA ARG A 14 -10.89 6.76 -23.24
C ARG A 14 -12.32 6.36 -23.57
N HIS A 15 -12.51 5.10 -23.99
CA HIS A 15 -13.85 4.56 -24.24
C HIS A 15 -14.67 4.51 -22.93
N VAL A 16 -14.04 4.11 -21.82
CA VAL A 16 -14.64 4.11 -20.48
C VAL A 16 -15.12 5.51 -20.09
N ILE A 17 -14.26 6.52 -20.26
CA ILE A 17 -14.61 7.94 -20.00
C ILE A 17 -15.78 8.36 -20.91
N GLY A 18 -15.82 7.89 -22.16
CA GLY A 18 -16.90 8.16 -23.10
C GLY A 18 -18.23 7.55 -22.68
N ILE A 19 -18.23 6.34 -22.10
CA ILE A 19 -19.41 5.67 -21.53
C ILE A 19 -19.92 6.46 -20.30
N GLY A 20 -19.01 6.94 -19.46
CA GLY A 20 -19.33 7.83 -18.34
C GLY A 20 -20.05 7.15 -17.17
N THR A 21 -19.75 5.89 -16.88
CA THR A 21 -20.34 5.17 -15.75
C THR A 21 -19.29 4.48 -14.89
N PRO A 22 -19.45 4.42 -13.56
CA PRO A 22 -18.52 3.67 -12.68
C PRO A 22 -18.35 2.21 -13.11
N LYS A 23 -19.44 1.58 -13.52
CA LYS A 23 -19.42 0.19 -13.96
C LYS A 23 -18.51 -0.07 -15.18
N ALA A 24 -18.33 0.94 -16.03
CA ALA A 24 -17.38 0.84 -17.15
C ALA A 24 -15.93 0.86 -16.65
N VAL A 25 -15.67 1.58 -15.55
CA VAL A 25 -14.35 1.58 -14.87
C VAL A 25 -14.08 0.19 -14.28
N ASP A 26 -15.04 -0.38 -13.55
CA ASP A 26 -14.90 -1.72 -12.96
C ASP A 26 -14.56 -2.74 -14.06
N LEU A 27 -15.31 -2.70 -15.17
CA LEU A 27 -15.06 -3.61 -16.29
C LEU A 27 -13.67 -3.41 -16.91
N TRP A 28 -13.20 -2.17 -17.00
CA TRP A 28 -11.87 -1.88 -17.52
C TRP A 28 -10.78 -2.43 -16.57
N LEU A 29 -10.93 -2.24 -15.26
CA LEU A 29 -10.02 -2.80 -14.25
C LEU A 29 -9.99 -4.34 -14.33
N ASP A 30 -11.15 -4.98 -14.51
CA ASP A 30 -11.25 -6.43 -14.67
C ASP A 30 -10.56 -6.96 -15.95
N VAL A 31 -10.57 -6.15 -17.02
CA VAL A 31 -10.03 -6.56 -18.33
C VAL A 31 -8.54 -6.19 -18.47
N VAL A 32 -8.15 -5.02 -18.00
CA VAL A 32 -6.75 -4.54 -18.07
C VAL A 32 -6.07 -4.92 -16.74
N THR A 33 -5.64 -6.16 -16.66
CA THR A 33 -5.06 -6.73 -15.44
C THR A 33 -3.57 -6.43 -15.28
N GLU A 34 -2.87 -6.12 -16.38
CA GLU A 34 -1.44 -5.84 -16.33
C GLU A 34 -1.20 -4.39 -15.90
N LEU A 35 -0.44 -4.20 -14.80
CA LEU A 35 -0.20 -2.88 -14.23
C LEU A 35 0.47 -1.91 -15.23
N PRO A 36 1.48 -2.34 -16.02
CA PRO A 36 2.08 -1.44 -17.02
C PRO A 36 1.08 -0.97 -18.10
N ASP A 37 0.08 -1.79 -18.41
CA ASP A 37 -0.95 -1.40 -19.38
C ASP A 37 -1.89 -0.34 -18.79
N ARG A 38 -2.27 -0.50 -17.51
CA ARG A 38 -3.05 0.52 -16.78
C ARG A 38 -2.30 1.86 -16.75
N ALA A 39 -1.04 1.83 -16.33
CA ALA A 39 -0.19 3.02 -16.24
C ALA A 39 -0.05 3.69 -17.60
N ARG A 40 0.19 2.91 -18.67
CA ARG A 40 0.31 3.43 -20.03
C ARG A 40 -0.99 4.09 -20.51
N GLU A 41 -2.13 3.46 -20.27
CA GLU A 41 -3.43 4.01 -20.69
C GLU A 41 -3.75 5.30 -19.94
N LEU A 42 -3.58 5.31 -18.60
CA LEU A 42 -3.80 6.53 -17.80
C LEU A 42 -2.83 7.65 -18.20
N GLY A 43 -1.55 7.32 -18.33
CA GLY A 43 -0.51 8.29 -18.70
C GLY A 43 -0.70 8.89 -20.10
N SER A 44 -1.51 8.24 -20.95
CA SER A 44 -1.86 8.77 -22.27
C SER A 44 -2.98 9.82 -22.22
N LEU A 45 -3.68 9.95 -21.08
CA LEU A 45 -4.82 10.85 -20.93
C LEU A 45 -4.36 12.30 -20.74
N SER A 46 -5.09 13.21 -21.38
CA SER A 46 -4.94 14.64 -21.09
C SER A 46 -5.49 14.95 -19.68
N LYS A 47 -5.05 16.06 -19.12
CA LYS A 47 -5.55 16.58 -17.84
C LYS A 47 -7.08 16.70 -17.82
N ALA A 48 -7.69 17.09 -18.92
CA ALA A 48 -9.15 17.21 -19.03
C ALA A 48 -9.84 15.84 -18.99
N GLU A 49 -9.22 14.81 -19.56
CA GLU A 49 -9.73 13.43 -19.52
C GLU A 49 -9.56 12.84 -18.11
N LEU A 50 -8.42 13.05 -17.47
CA LEU A 50 -8.19 12.64 -16.06
C LEU A 50 -9.25 13.29 -15.14
N GLY A 51 -9.55 14.56 -15.35
CA GLY A 51 -10.61 15.25 -14.57
C GLY A 51 -11.99 14.65 -14.77
N LYS A 52 -12.27 14.07 -15.95
CA LYS A 52 -13.55 13.38 -16.22
C LYS A 52 -13.59 11.98 -15.63
N LEU A 53 -12.44 11.35 -15.44
CA LEU A 53 -12.36 10.03 -14.83
C LEU A 53 -12.75 10.07 -13.33
N GLY A 54 -12.34 11.10 -12.61
CA GLY A 54 -12.57 11.23 -11.16
C GLY A 54 -14.00 10.94 -10.73
N PRO A 55 -15.03 11.63 -11.30
CA PRO A 55 -16.42 11.36 -10.93
C PRO A 55 -16.94 9.97 -11.27
N LEU A 56 -16.20 9.18 -12.04
CA LEU A 56 -16.56 7.79 -12.40
C LEU A 56 -15.96 6.78 -11.43
N LEU A 57 -15.04 7.23 -10.56
CA LEU A 57 -14.42 6.39 -9.55
C LEU A 57 -15.28 6.38 -8.28
N ASP A 58 -15.42 5.23 -7.67
CA ASP A 58 -15.92 5.09 -6.30
C ASP A 58 -14.78 4.71 -5.36
N GLY A 59 -15.08 4.53 -4.07
CA GLY A 59 -14.03 4.26 -3.09
C GLY A 59 -13.27 2.95 -3.32
N THR A 60 -13.90 1.96 -3.96
CA THR A 60 -13.28 0.64 -4.21
C THR A 60 -12.41 0.66 -5.45
N ASN A 61 -12.97 1.09 -6.59
CA ASN A 61 -12.22 1.10 -7.84
C ASN A 61 -11.15 2.19 -7.87
N ALA A 62 -11.32 3.27 -7.09
CA ALA A 62 -10.29 4.29 -6.93
C ALA A 62 -9.06 3.71 -6.21
N VAL A 63 -9.26 2.96 -5.13
CA VAL A 63 -8.17 2.29 -4.41
C VAL A 63 -7.44 1.34 -5.35
N GLU A 64 -8.16 0.43 -6.01
CA GLU A 64 -7.57 -0.51 -6.97
C GLU A 64 -6.77 0.20 -8.07
N LEU A 65 -7.31 1.30 -8.59
CA LEU A 65 -6.64 2.07 -9.65
C LEU A 65 -5.35 2.70 -9.13
N PHE A 66 -5.43 3.44 -8.02
CA PHE A 66 -4.27 4.19 -7.51
C PHE A 66 -3.17 3.28 -6.96
N GLU A 67 -3.52 2.11 -6.41
CA GLU A 67 -2.53 1.10 -6.01
C GLU A 67 -1.89 0.37 -7.20
N SER A 68 -2.44 0.51 -8.39
CA SER A 68 -1.93 -0.17 -9.59
C SER A 68 -1.02 0.70 -10.48
N ILE A 69 -0.77 1.95 -10.08
CA ILE A 69 0.04 2.91 -10.85
C ILE A 69 1.06 3.58 -9.93
N ASP A 70 2.12 4.17 -10.51
CA ASP A 70 3.13 4.87 -9.73
C ASP A 70 2.58 6.17 -9.08
N ASP A 71 3.19 6.58 -8.00
CA ASP A 71 2.76 7.72 -7.17
C ASP A 71 2.68 9.03 -7.95
N LYS A 72 3.60 9.25 -8.88
CA LYS A 72 3.64 10.45 -9.71
C LYS A 72 2.43 10.51 -10.64
N LEU A 73 2.10 9.41 -11.32
CA LEU A 73 0.92 9.32 -12.19
C LEU A 73 -0.37 9.45 -11.37
N ALA A 74 -0.41 8.83 -10.19
CA ALA A 74 -1.52 8.97 -9.24
C ALA A 74 -1.70 10.44 -8.83
N ALA A 75 -0.60 11.13 -8.50
CA ALA A 75 -0.64 12.56 -8.14
C ALA A 75 -1.10 13.42 -9.32
N GLU A 76 -0.64 13.14 -10.54
CA GLU A 76 -1.10 13.85 -11.75
C GLU A 76 -2.60 13.68 -11.98
N ALA A 77 -3.11 12.47 -11.79
CA ALA A 77 -4.54 12.17 -11.90
C ALA A 77 -5.34 12.93 -10.83
N LEU A 78 -4.93 12.84 -9.57
CA LEU A 78 -5.58 13.54 -8.46
C LEU A 78 -5.51 15.07 -8.64
N HIS A 79 -4.40 15.57 -9.20
CA HIS A 79 -4.23 17.01 -9.48
C HIS A 79 -5.25 17.52 -10.51
N ALA A 80 -5.71 16.67 -11.40
CA ALA A 80 -6.69 17.01 -12.44
C ALA A 80 -8.13 16.95 -11.95
N MET A 81 -8.37 16.32 -10.81
CA MET A 81 -9.72 16.10 -10.23
C MET A 81 -10.13 17.25 -9.31
N ASP A 82 -11.41 17.25 -8.93
CA ASP A 82 -11.92 18.14 -7.90
C ASP A 82 -11.17 17.86 -6.56
N PRO A 83 -10.71 18.89 -5.84
CA PRO A 83 -9.94 18.67 -4.61
C PRO A 83 -10.67 17.89 -3.52
N SER A 84 -11.99 18.02 -3.40
CA SER A 84 -12.76 17.25 -2.40
C SER A 84 -12.80 15.77 -2.78
N LEU A 85 -12.92 15.49 -4.07
CA LEU A 85 -12.89 14.12 -4.60
C LEU A 85 -11.50 13.50 -4.42
N ALA A 86 -10.44 14.24 -4.75
CA ALA A 86 -9.07 13.80 -4.54
C ALA A 86 -8.81 13.47 -3.06
N ALA A 87 -9.30 14.32 -2.14
CA ALA A 87 -9.20 14.07 -0.70
C ALA A 87 -9.94 12.78 -0.30
N THR A 88 -11.12 12.53 -0.85
CA THR A 88 -11.88 11.29 -0.59
C THR A 88 -11.06 10.05 -1.01
N PHE A 89 -10.38 10.11 -2.14
CA PHE A 89 -9.54 8.99 -2.59
C PHE A 89 -8.30 8.82 -1.72
N LEU A 90 -7.62 9.91 -1.36
CA LEU A 90 -6.50 9.89 -0.41
C LEU A 90 -6.90 9.36 0.96
N GLU A 91 -8.14 9.62 1.38
CA GLU A 91 -8.68 9.04 2.60
C GLU A 91 -8.86 7.53 2.48
N ALA A 92 -9.17 7.03 1.28
CA ALA A 92 -9.44 5.60 1.04
C ALA A 92 -8.17 4.75 0.90
N LEU A 93 -7.05 5.32 0.51
CA LEU A 93 -5.76 4.62 0.34
C LEU A 93 -5.11 4.26 1.68
N ASP A 94 -4.18 3.33 1.69
CA ASP A 94 -3.34 3.07 2.87
C ASP A 94 -2.46 4.30 3.18
N SER A 95 -1.99 4.41 4.42
CA SER A 95 -1.35 5.65 4.90
C SER A 95 -0.02 5.94 4.21
N ASP A 96 0.79 4.91 4.00
CA ASP A 96 2.07 5.01 3.29
C ASP A 96 1.85 5.47 1.85
N HIS A 97 0.97 4.79 1.12
CA HIS A 97 0.66 5.12 -0.27
C HIS A 97 0.08 6.54 -0.41
N ALA A 98 -0.87 6.91 0.45
CA ALA A 98 -1.41 8.29 0.47
C ALA A 98 -0.31 9.32 0.76
N ALA A 99 0.62 9.01 1.65
CA ALA A 99 1.75 9.90 1.98
C ALA A 99 2.71 10.02 0.78
N ASN A 100 3.03 8.90 0.11
CA ASN A 100 3.89 8.89 -1.07
C ASN A 100 3.29 9.77 -2.19
N ILE A 101 2.01 9.55 -2.51
CA ILE A 101 1.31 10.39 -3.50
C ILE A 101 1.33 11.86 -3.09
N LEU A 102 1.11 12.17 -1.80
CA LEU A 102 1.12 13.56 -1.30
C LEU A 102 2.51 14.21 -1.40
N ARG A 103 3.61 13.45 -1.35
CA ARG A 103 4.96 13.99 -1.57
C ARG A 103 5.12 14.59 -2.95
N GLU A 104 4.46 14.05 -3.96
CA GLU A 104 4.47 14.56 -5.34
C GLU A 104 3.78 15.93 -5.48
N PHE A 105 2.95 16.33 -4.50
CA PHE A 105 2.29 17.63 -4.51
C PHE A 105 3.17 18.70 -3.87
N LYS A 106 3.29 19.83 -4.55
CA LYS A 106 3.97 21.00 -4.00
C LYS A 106 3.11 21.68 -2.92
N GLU A 107 3.78 22.23 -1.89
CA GLU A 107 3.13 23.20 -1.03
C GLU A 107 2.71 24.42 -1.89
N PRO A 108 1.57 25.04 -1.72
CA PRO A 108 0.54 24.85 -0.67
C PRO A 108 -0.57 23.85 -1.05
N LYS A 109 -0.51 23.20 -2.22
CA LYS A 109 -1.59 22.30 -2.64
C LYS A 109 -1.67 21.04 -1.77
N ARG A 110 -0.51 20.49 -1.35
CA ARG A 110 -0.45 19.38 -0.39
C ARG A 110 -1.24 19.72 0.89
N GLU A 111 -0.96 20.88 1.47
CA GLU A 111 -1.63 21.31 2.71
C GLU A 111 -3.14 21.57 2.48
N ALA A 112 -3.52 22.05 1.30
CA ALA A 112 -4.93 22.23 0.95
C ALA A 112 -5.67 20.89 0.94
N LEU A 113 -5.06 19.84 0.36
CA LEU A 113 -5.65 18.48 0.35
C LEU A 113 -5.73 17.90 1.78
N LEU A 114 -4.65 18.03 2.56
CA LEU A 114 -4.63 17.58 3.96
C LEU A 114 -5.73 18.24 4.80
N THR A 115 -6.05 19.50 4.53
CA THR A 115 -7.10 20.24 5.24
C THR A 115 -8.51 19.71 4.91
N LEU A 116 -8.69 19.08 3.74
CA LEU A 116 -9.97 18.49 3.33
C LEU A 116 -10.22 17.10 3.95
N LEU A 117 -9.17 16.46 4.46
CA LEU A 117 -9.26 15.14 5.09
C LEU A 117 -9.84 15.24 6.53
N PRO A 118 -10.44 14.14 7.03
CA PRO A 118 -10.75 14.05 8.46
C PRO A 118 -9.51 14.34 9.32
N LEU A 119 -9.69 15.01 10.45
CA LEU A 119 -8.58 15.46 11.29
C LEU A 119 -7.60 14.35 11.66
N GLU A 120 -8.13 13.20 12.09
CA GLU A 120 -7.30 12.05 12.47
C GLU A 120 -6.44 11.56 11.30
N ARG A 121 -7.03 11.46 10.11
CA ARG A 121 -6.34 11.05 8.89
C ARG A 121 -5.24 12.06 8.52
N ALA A 122 -5.58 13.35 8.55
CA ALA A 122 -4.62 14.41 8.25
C ALA A 122 -3.44 14.39 9.23
N MET A 123 -3.68 14.11 10.52
CA MET A 123 -2.61 14.01 11.52
C MET A 123 -1.66 12.83 11.24
N VAL A 124 -2.20 11.67 10.86
CA VAL A 124 -1.39 10.50 10.48
C VAL A 124 -0.50 10.85 9.27
N LEU A 125 -1.11 11.38 8.21
CA LEU A 125 -0.37 11.70 6.98
C LEU A 125 0.68 12.81 7.21
N ARG A 126 0.38 13.84 7.99
CA ARG A 126 1.38 14.87 8.37
C ARG A 126 2.53 14.23 9.16
N GLY A 127 2.23 13.26 10.02
CA GLY A 127 3.26 12.51 10.75
C GLY A 127 4.20 11.79 9.80
N LEU A 128 3.66 11.05 8.82
CA LEU A 128 4.46 10.35 7.80
C LEU A 128 5.27 11.33 6.95
N LEU A 129 4.64 12.41 6.49
CA LEU A 129 5.27 13.45 5.66
C LEU A 129 6.36 14.22 6.40
N SER A 130 6.42 14.17 7.74
CA SER A 130 7.45 14.82 8.53
C SER A 130 8.77 14.07 8.57
N TRP A 131 8.77 12.77 8.23
CA TRP A 131 9.98 11.96 8.16
C TRP A 131 10.74 12.23 6.85
N PRO A 132 12.09 12.13 6.86
CA PRO A 132 12.85 12.14 5.61
C PRO A 132 12.37 11.02 4.68
N GLU A 133 12.27 11.34 3.40
CA GLU A 133 11.70 10.44 2.39
C GLU A 133 12.50 9.15 2.19
N ASP A 134 13.79 9.20 2.45
CA ASP A 134 14.71 8.09 2.30
C ASP A 134 14.81 7.18 3.54
N CYS A 135 13.90 7.33 4.53
CA CYS A 135 13.94 6.54 5.75
C CYS A 135 12.72 5.65 5.93
N ALA A 136 12.88 4.55 6.64
CA ALA A 136 11.87 3.52 6.91
C ALA A 136 10.53 4.09 7.44
N ALA A 137 10.59 5.10 8.32
CA ALA A 137 9.38 5.68 8.90
C ALA A 137 8.53 6.47 7.90
N ALA A 138 9.12 6.90 6.78
CA ALA A 138 8.37 7.58 5.71
C ALA A 138 7.48 6.61 4.93
N HIS A 139 7.82 5.33 4.95
CA HIS A 139 7.21 4.26 4.15
C HIS A 139 6.42 3.26 5.01
N MET A 140 6.20 3.57 6.28
CA MET A 140 5.48 2.66 7.17
C MET A 140 3.97 2.90 7.18
N VAL A 141 3.21 1.83 7.42
CA VAL A 141 1.80 1.90 7.78
C VAL A 141 1.72 1.96 9.31
N PRO A 142 1.26 3.08 9.91
CA PRO A 142 1.15 3.16 11.37
C PRO A 142 -0.01 2.34 11.95
N GLU A 143 -1.02 2.06 11.13
CA GLU A 143 -2.21 1.32 11.54
C GLU A 143 -1.91 -0.18 11.62
N THR A 144 -1.55 -0.67 12.81
CA THR A 144 -1.14 -2.06 13.03
C THR A 144 -2.13 -2.83 13.89
N LEU A 145 -2.22 -4.13 13.64
CA LEU A 145 -2.99 -5.05 14.49
C LEU A 145 -2.16 -5.41 15.74
N THR A 146 -2.57 -4.88 16.88
CA THR A 146 -1.88 -5.13 18.16
C THR A 146 -2.77 -5.84 19.16
N VAL A 147 -2.17 -6.72 19.97
CA VAL A 147 -2.83 -7.44 21.08
C VAL A 147 -1.92 -7.42 22.31
N ARG A 148 -2.48 -7.77 23.47
CA ARG A 148 -1.73 -7.81 24.73
C ARG A 148 -1.31 -9.24 25.06
N PRO A 149 -0.14 -9.44 25.71
CA PRO A 149 0.38 -10.78 25.99
C PRO A 149 -0.50 -11.60 26.94
N ASN A 150 -1.26 -10.93 27.79
CA ASN A 150 -2.13 -11.58 28.78
C ASN A 150 -3.53 -11.95 28.27
N MET A 151 -3.88 -11.51 27.05
CA MET A 151 -5.14 -11.91 26.41
C MET A 151 -5.16 -13.41 26.13
N THR A 152 -6.35 -14.02 26.19
CA THR A 152 -6.55 -15.33 25.57
C THR A 152 -6.62 -15.15 24.04
N VAL A 153 -6.40 -16.21 23.29
CA VAL A 153 -6.56 -16.23 21.83
C VAL A 153 -7.97 -15.75 21.45
N SER A 154 -8.99 -16.21 22.16
CA SER A 154 -10.37 -15.78 21.94
C SER A 154 -10.53 -14.25 22.07
N GLN A 155 -9.95 -13.68 23.13
CA GLN A 155 -9.98 -12.21 23.35
C GLN A 155 -9.18 -11.47 22.27
N ALA A 156 -8.04 -11.99 21.89
CA ALA A 156 -7.19 -11.38 20.85
C ALA A 156 -7.90 -11.37 19.49
N VAL A 157 -8.51 -12.48 19.09
CA VAL A 157 -9.27 -12.59 17.84
C VAL A 157 -10.46 -11.60 17.85
N ALA A 158 -11.17 -11.50 18.98
CA ALA A 158 -12.28 -10.53 19.11
C ALA A 158 -11.78 -9.08 18.95
N SER A 159 -10.67 -8.73 19.62
CA SER A 159 -10.04 -7.41 19.53
C SER A 159 -9.59 -7.08 18.08
N VAL A 160 -8.98 -8.06 17.41
CA VAL A 160 -8.54 -7.90 16.02
C VAL A 160 -9.74 -7.67 15.10
N ARG A 161 -10.82 -8.45 15.25
CA ARG A 161 -12.04 -8.26 14.45
C ARG A 161 -12.67 -6.88 14.61
N GLU A 162 -12.70 -6.40 15.85
CA GLU A 162 -13.24 -5.06 16.16
C GLU A 162 -12.43 -3.96 15.48
N ARG A 163 -11.11 -4.05 15.54
CA ARG A 163 -10.19 -3.08 14.93
C ARG A 163 -10.15 -3.21 13.41
N ALA A 164 -10.16 -4.44 12.89
CA ALA A 164 -10.09 -4.71 11.45
C ALA A 164 -11.27 -4.07 10.69
N SER A 165 -12.41 -3.86 11.33
CA SER A 165 -13.53 -3.16 10.71
C SER A 165 -13.22 -1.68 10.41
N GLY A 166 -12.23 -1.11 11.09
CA GLY A 166 -11.77 0.26 10.87
C GLY A 166 -10.45 0.36 10.12
N LEU A 167 -9.78 -0.77 9.92
CA LEU A 167 -8.56 -0.81 9.09
C LEU A 167 -8.95 -0.97 7.63
N ARG A 168 -8.30 -0.23 6.80
CA ARG A 168 -8.31 -0.48 5.37
C ARG A 168 -7.43 -1.70 5.18
N SER A 169 -8.01 -2.79 4.75
CA SER A 169 -7.31 -4.04 4.82
C SER A 169 -6.69 -4.42 3.49
N ASP A 170 -5.44 -4.16 3.37
CA ASP A 170 -4.66 -5.05 2.54
C ASP A 170 -4.40 -6.35 3.33
N ALA A 171 -4.40 -7.47 2.62
CA ALA A 171 -4.09 -8.79 3.16
C ALA A 171 -2.66 -8.85 3.76
N ARG A 172 -1.78 -7.98 3.31
CA ARG A 172 -0.37 -7.93 3.71
C ARG A 172 -0.16 -7.26 5.06
N THR A 173 -0.84 -6.15 5.32
CA THR A 173 -0.79 -5.47 6.63
C THR A 173 -1.45 -6.31 7.72
N THR A 174 -2.30 -7.26 7.36
CA THR A 174 -2.97 -8.17 8.29
C THR A 174 -2.26 -9.52 8.45
N ALA A 175 -1.12 -9.74 7.78
CA ALA A 175 -0.38 -11.01 7.84
C ALA A 175 0.09 -11.34 9.27
N TYR A 176 0.41 -10.32 10.05
CA TYR A 176 0.92 -10.45 11.43
C TYR A 176 0.07 -9.66 12.42
N VAL A 177 0.05 -10.16 13.65
CA VAL A 177 -0.50 -9.46 14.82
C VAL A 177 0.67 -9.22 15.78
N TYR A 178 0.86 -7.98 16.17
CA TYR A 178 1.98 -7.56 17.02
C TYR A 178 1.56 -7.58 18.48
N VAL A 179 2.42 -8.14 19.34
CA VAL A 179 2.14 -8.21 20.76
C VAL A 179 2.86 -7.06 21.44
N THR A 180 2.10 -6.18 22.08
CA THR A 180 2.67 -5.00 22.76
C THR A 180 2.20 -4.92 24.21
N ASP A 181 2.99 -4.23 25.03
CA ASP A 181 2.58 -3.86 26.39
C ASP A 181 1.73 -2.57 26.40
N ALA A 182 1.37 -2.10 27.58
CA ALA A 182 0.53 -0.90 27.76
C ALA A 182 1.16 0.38 27.18
N ASP A 183 2.48 0.44 27.13
CA ASP A 183 3.25 1.59 26.64
C ASP A 183 3.68 1.42 25.17
N SER A 184 3.11 0.43 24.47
CA SER A 184 3.34 0.10 23.05
C SER A 184 4.73 -0.52 22.75
N HIS A 185 5.48 -0.96 23.77
CA HIS A 185 6.73 -1.68 23.50
C HIS A 185 6.43 -3.01 22.80
N LEU A 186 7.15 -3.29 21.73
CA LEU A 186 6.98 -4.52 20.95
C LEU A 186 7.58 -5.71 21.73
N LEU A 187 6.77 -6.70 22.05
CA LEU A 187 7.15 -7.88 22.82
C LEU A 187 7.24 -9.14 21.96
N GLY A 188 6.53 -9.19 20.85
CA GLY A 188 6.49 -10.36 19.99
C GLY A 188 5.60 -10.18 18.78
N VAL A 189 5.59 -11.19 17.94
CA VAL A 189 4.77 -11.24 16.73
C VAL A 189 4.09 -12.61 16.62
N ILE A 190 2.88 -12.61 16.08
CA ILE A 190 2.12 -13.85 15.80
C ILE A 190 1.63 -13.76 14.36
N ALA A 191 1.91 -14.76 13.52
CA ALA A 191 1.25 -14.87 12.22
C ALA A 191 -0.27 -14.95 12.44
N PHE A 192 -1.03 -14.13 11.72
CA PHE A 192 -2.50 -14.08 11.88
C PHE A 192 -3.12 -15.48 11.78
N ARG A 193 -2.65 -16.28 10.82
CA ARG A 193 -3.08 -17.67 10.65
C ARG A 193 -2.87 -18.50 11.91
N ALA A 194 -1.72 -18.34 12.57
CA ALA A 194 -1.41 -19.09 13.80
C ALA A 194 -2.35 -18.68 14.93
N LEU A 195 -2.65 -17.39 15.04
CA LEU A 195 -3.60 -16.88 16.04
C LEU A 195 -5.00 -17.49 15.86
N VAL A 196 -5.49 -17.52 14.60
CA VAL A 196 -6.84 -18.03 14.30
C VAL A 196 -6.97 -19.55 14.55
N LEU A 197 -5.89 -20.30 14.33
CA LEU A 197 -5.88 -21.76 14.48
C LEU A 197 -5.53 -22.24 15.89
N ALA A 198 -5.11 -21.37 16.78
CA ALA A 198 -4.69 -21.71 18.13
C ALA A 198 -5.89 -22.03 19.05
N ASN A 199 -5.60 -22.69 20.16
CA ASN A 199 -6.62 -22.98 21.19
C ASN A 199 -7.17 -21.66 21.77
N PRO A 200 -8.49 -21.44 21.76
CA PRO A 200 -9.10 -20.19 22.23
C PRO A 200 -8.73 -19.77 23.65
N GLU A 201 -8.44 -20.74 24.53
CA GLU A 201 -8.09 -20.49 25.93
C GLU A 201 -6.60 -20.25 26.17
N GLN A 202 -5.76 -20.52 25.19
CA GLN A 202 -4.31 -20.31 25.26
C GLN A 202 -4.00 -18.81 25.38
N ARG A 203 -2.91 -18.46 26.05
CA ARG A 203 -2.48 -17.07 26.19
C ARG A 203 -1.65 -16.64 24.97
N VAL A 204 -1.82 -15.39 24.54
CA VAL A 204 -1.08 -14.77 23.44
C VAL A 204 0.44 -14.93 23.62
N ARG A 205 0.95 -14.71 24.84
CA ARG A 205 2.38 -14.84 25.17
C ARG A 205 2.97 -16.25 24.95
N GLU A 206 2.11 -17.26 24.89
CA GLU A 206 2.54 -18.64 24.65
C GLU A 206 2.65 -18.97 23.16
N LEU A 207 2.07 -18.11 22.31
CA LEU A 207 2.05 -18.25 20.87
C LEU A 207 3.04 -17.34 20.17
N MET A 208 3.35 -16.18 20.77
CA MET A 208 4.18 -15.17 20.12
C MET A 208 5.63 -15.66 19.96
N GLY A 209 6.20 -15.36 18.81
CA GLY A 209 7.64 -15.43 18.61
C GLY A 209 8.30 -14.18 19.19
N ASP A 210 9.45 -14.35 19.82
CA ASP A 210 10.24 -13.28 20.42
C ASP A 210 11.55 -13.00 19.67
N ASP A 211 11.84 -13.76 18.64
CA ASP A 211 12.98 -13.52 17.74
C ASP A 211 12.53 -12.52 16.66
N LEU A 212 12.58 -11.25 17.02
CA LEU A 212 12.01 -10.17 16.21
C LEU A 212 13.06 -9.51 15.34
N ILE A 213 12.78 -9.47 14.04
CA ILE A 213 13.50 -8.60 13.11
C ILE A 213 12.74 -7.28 13.08
N VAL A 214 13.42 -6.19 13.41
CA VAL A 214 12.85 -4.84 13.49
C VAL A 214 13.77 -3.85 12.77
N VAL A 215 13.24 -2.71 12.35
CA VAL A 215 14.03 -1.60 11.81
C VAL A 215 13.78 -0.34 12.64
N SER A 216 14.78 0.54 12.65
CA SER A 216 14.68 1.87 13.27
C SER A 216 13.93 2.82 12.31
N PRO A 217 13.23 3.85 12.82
CA PRO A 217 12.56 4.84 11.96
C PRO A 217 13.48 5.51 10.95
N LEU A 218 14.74 5.72 11.32
CA LEU A 218 15.75 6.36 10.47
C LEU A 218 16.61 5.37 9.68
N THR A 219 16.26 4.09 9.70
CA THR A 219 16.88 3.11 8.80
C THR A 219 16.60 3.54 7.36
N ASP A 220 17.61 3.48 6.52
CA ASP A 220 17.48 3.74 5.09
C ASP A 220 16.39 2.83 4.48
N LYS A 221 15.55 3.39 3.62
CA LYS A 221 14.40 2.66 3.05
C LYS A 221 14.82 1.41 2.29
N GLU A 222 15.93 1.48 1.55
CA GLU A 222 16.45 0.33 0.79
C GLU A 222 16.94 -0.77 1.72
N LEU A 223 17.62 -0.40 2.82
CA LEU A 223 18.07 -1.37 3.82
C LEU A 223 16.86 -2.04 4.50
N ALA A 224 15.79 -1.30 4.76
CA ALA A 224 14.54 -1.86 5.29
C ALA A 224 13.92 -2.84 4.29
N ALA A 225 13.86 -2.47 3.01
CA ALA A 225 13.35 -3.34 1.93
C ALA A 225 14.21 -4.61 1.80
N GLN A 226 15.54 -4.47 1.81
CA GLN A 226 16.47 -5.60 1.78
C GLN A 226 16.28 -6.54 2.99
N THR A 227 15.95 -5.98 4.16
CA THR A 227 15.68 -6.77 5.37
C THR A 227 14.43 -7.63 5.17
N ILE A 228 13.37 -7.05 4.62
CA ILE A 228 12.11 -7.78 4.33
C ILE A 228 12.37 -8.92 3.34
N MET A 229 12.99 -8.60 2.21
CA MET A 229 13.26 -9.58 1.14
C MET A 229 14.25 -10.65 1.58
N GLY A 230 15.32 -10.26 2.28
CA GLY A 230 16.38 -11.17 2.72
C GLY A 230 15.92 -12.20 3.76
N HIS A 231 14.89 -11.85 4.53
CA HIS A 231 14.32 -12.74 5.54
C HIS A 231 12.95 -13.34 5.15
N ASN A 232 12.47 -13.06 3.92
CA ASN A 232 11.16 -13.51 3.40
C ASN A 232 10.03 -13.13 4.36
N LEU A 233 10.04 -11.89 4.84
CA LEU A 233 9.01 -11.36 5.73
C LEU A 233 7.87 -10.76 4.91
N MET A 234 6.65 -10.90 5.38
CA MET A 234 5.49 -10.20 4.80
C MET A 234 5.37 -8.75 5.31
N ALA A 235 6.06 -8.44 6.42
CA ALA A 235 6.17 -7.09 6.95
C ALA A 235 7.27 -7.04 8.01
N VAL A 236 7.89 -5.86 8.19
CA VAL A 236 8.87 -5.61 9.26
C VAL A 236 8.35 -4.49 10.17
N PRO A 237 8.36 -4.67 11.50
CA PRO A 237 7.98 -3.59 12.40
C PRO A 237 9.06 -2.50 12.49
N VAL A 238 8.59 -1.25 12.51
CA VAL A 238 9.40 -0.06 12.74
C VAL A 238 9.26 0.29 14.23
N VAL A 239 10.36 0.32 14.95
CA VAL A 239 10.36 0.61 16.40
C VAL A 239 11.29 1.76 16.74
N ASP A 240 10.91 2.59 17.70
CA ASP A 240 11.74 3.69 18.19
C ASP A 240 12.88 3.19 19.11
N ALA A 241 13.67 4.13 19.63
CA ALA A 241 14.79 3.83 20.50
C ALA A 241 14.39 3.16 21.84
N ASP A 242 13.13 3.32 22.24
CA ASP A 242 12.57 2.67 23.43
C ASP A 242 11.86 1.35 23.09
N ASN A 243 11.99 0.86 21.84
CA ASN A 243 11.34 -0.35 21.33
C ASN A 243 9.80 -0.22 21.26
N ARG A 244 9.27 0.99 21.09
CA ARG A 244 7.84 1.18 20.86
C ARG A 244 7.51 1.00 19.38
N LEU A 245 6.47 0.24 19.11
CA LEU A 245 5.99 0.00 17.75
C LEU A 245 5.39 1.30 17.17
N LEU A 246 5.96 1.79 16.09
CA LEU A 246 5.50 2.99 15.38
C LEU A 246 4.63 2.64 14.17
N GLY A 247 4.92 1.53 13.52
CA GLY A 247 4.23 1.08 12.33
C GLY A 247 4.91 -0.16 11.75
N ILE A 248 4.55 -0.50 10.53
CA ILE A 248 5.14 -1.63 9.80
C ILE A 248 5.42 -1.21 8.37
N ILE A 249 6.43 -1.81 7.75
CA ILE A 249 6.64 -1.74 6.29
C ILE A 249 6.24 -3.11 5.75
N ALA A 250 5.32 -3.15 4.80
CA ALA A 250 4.84 -4.39 4.20
C ALA A 250 5.70 -4.80 3.00
N GLU A 251 5.55 -6.04 2.57
CA GLU A 251 6.34 -6.63 1.48
C GLU A 251 6.16 -5.89 0.15
N ASP A 252 4.96 -5.43 -0.15
CA ASP A 252 4.66 -4.67 -1.37
C ASP A 252 5.43 -3.36 -1.43
N GLU A 253 5.41 -2.58 -0.34
CA GLU A 253 6.19 -1.34 -0.25
C GLU A 253 7.68 -1.63 -0.41
N ALA A 254 8.18 -2.74 0.16
CA ALA A 254 9.58 -3.15 -0.02
C ALA A 254 9.91 -3.47 -1.48
N ILE A 255 8.97 -4.05 -2.22
CA ILE A 255 9.12 -4.33 -3.65
C ILE A 255 9.18 -3.01 -4.43
N ASP A 256 8.27 -2.08 -4.13
CA ASP A 256 8.21 -0.79 -4.82
C ASP A 256 9.49 0.03 -4.59
N ILE A 257 10.00 0.06 -3.35
CA ILE A 257 11.29 0.68 -3.01
C ILE A 257 12.42 0.06 -3.85
N ALA A 258 12.47 -1.28 -3.96
CA ALA A 258 13.52 -1.97 -4.69
C ALA A 258 13.44 -1.70 -6.21
N GLU A 259 12.24 -1.57 -6.77
CA GLU A 259 12.03 -1.24 -8.19
C GLU A 259 12.45 0.21 -8.50
N GLU A 260 12.12 1.14 -7.60
CA GLU A 260 12.54 2.54 -7.70
C GLU A 260 14.06 2.66 -7.74
N GLU A 261 14.75 2.03 -6.79
CA GLU A 261 16.22 2.03 -6.71
C GLU A 261 16.85 1.43 -7.98
N ALA A 262 16.33 0.30 -8.46
CA ALA A 262 16.83 -0.33 -9.69
C ALA A 262 16.71 0.61 -10.90
N THR A 263 15.62 1.39 -10.96
CA THR A 263 15.38 2.37 -12.02
C THR A 263 16.36 3.54 -11.92
N GLU A 264 16.56 4.09 -10.71
CA GLU A 264 17.52 5.18 -10.47
C GLU A 264 18.95 4.76 -10.80
N ASP A 265 19.34 3.56 -10.42
CA ASP A 265 20.67 3.01 -10.71
C ASP A 265 20.88 2.83 -12.21
N ALA A 266 19.88 2.36 -12.94
CA ALA A 266 19.94 2.24 -14.41
C ALA A 266 20.12 3.61 -15.07
N GLU A 267 19.41 4.62 -14.59
CA GLU A 267 19.54 6.01 -15.09
C GLU A 267 20.92 6.60 -14.79
N ARG A 268 21.43 6.41 -13.57
CA ARG A 268 22.75 6.88 -13.16
C ARG A 268 23.89 6.25 -13.99
N GLN A 269 23.72 5.00 -14.42
CA GLN A 269 24.71 4.30 -15.25
C GLN A 269 24.62 4.69 -16.74
N GLY A 270 23.75 5.65 -17.10
CA GLY A 270 23.64 6.17 -18.46
C GLY A 270 22.98 5.20 -19.46
N GLY A 271 22.28 4.23 -18.94
CA GLY A 271 21.49 3.32 -19.75
C GLY A 271 20.24 4.01 -20.27
N SER A 272 20.12 4.17 -21.57
CA SER A 272 18.98 4.80 -22.22
C SER A 272 17.88 3.79 -22.59
N ALA A 273 17.86 2.63 -21.99
CA ALA A 273 16.82 1.64 -22.21
C ALA A 273 16.04 1.41 -20.91
N PRO A 274 14.72 1.62 -20.91
CA PRO A 274 13.93 1.16 -19.76
C PRO A 274 14.11 -0.34 -19.63
N LEU A 275 14.44 -0.79 -18.43
CA LEU A 275 14.41 -2.21 -18.14
C LEU A 275 12.94 -2.66 -18.27
N GLU A 276 12.60 -3.23 -19.40
CA GLU A 276 11.29 -3.86 -19.55
C GLU A 276 11.21 -5.04 -18.60
N VAL A 277 10.37 -4.90 -17.63
CA VAL A 277 9.77 -5.94 -16.79
C VAL A 277 10.52 -6.34 -15.54
N PRO A 278 9.91 -6.16 -14.42
CA PRO A 278 10.38 -6.74 -13.16
C PRO A 278 10.19 -8.26 -13.17
N TYR A 279 11.30 -8.98 -13.08
CA TYR A 279 11.32 -10.42 -12.80
C TYR A 279 10.68 -10.75 -11.44
N LEU A 280 10.41 -9.75 -10.62
CA LEU A 280 9.96 -9.93 -9.24
C LEU A 280 8.43 -10.09 -9.08
N ARG A 281 7.66 -9.83 -10.15
CA ARG A 281 6.21 -10.05 -10.12
C ARG A 281 5.76 -11.39 -10.72
N ALA A 282 6.72 -12.28 -11.03
CA ALA A 282 6.36 -13.67 -11.34
C ALA A 282 5.84 -14.31 -10.06
N SER A 283 4.56 -14.59 -10.07
CA SER A 283 3.85 -15.24 -8.97
C SER A 283 4.65 -16.42 -8.40
N PRO A 284 4.76 -16.59 -7.09
CA PRO A 284 5.42 -17.75 -6.47
C PRO A 284 4.85 -19.10 -6.87
N TRP A 285 3.70 -19.13 -7.55
CA TRP A 285 3.02 -20.35 -7.98
C TRP A 285 3.72 -21.09 -9.12
N LEU A 286 4.68 -20.48 -9.81
CA LEU A 286 5.37 -21.10 -10.95
C LEU A 286 6.64 -21.90 -10.58
N LEU A 287 6.99 -21.99 -9.29
CA LEU A 287 8.20 -22.70 -8.85
C LEU A 287 7.94 -24.09 -8.23
N TRP A 288 6.67 -24.56 -8.30
CA TRP A 288 6.35 -25.92 -7.83
C TRP A 288 5.64 -26.75 -8.92
N UNK A 289 6.36 -27.07 -9.60
CA UNK A 289 5.84 -28.03 -10.47
C UNK A 289 6.67 -29.09 -10.81
#